data_927ddfb185a5265bdfbe7cd0a25e8203
#
_entry.id   927ddfb185a5265bdfbe7cd0a25e8203
#
_cell.length_a   1.000
_cell.length_b   1.000
_cell.length_c   1.000
_cell.angle_alpha   90.00
_cell.angle_beta   90.00
_cell.angle_gamma   90.00
#
_symmetry.space_group_name_H-M   'P 1'
#
loop_
_entity.id
_entity.type
_entity.pdbx_description
1 polymer ?
#
loop_
_entity_poly.entity_id
_entity_poly.type
_entity_poly.pdbx_seq_one_letter_code
_entity_poly.pdbx_strand_id
1 'polypeptide(L)'
;TRSLSTSDYPDYYGGSYINGNGKLVVFLKGEIESTKATLIRLIGENDVIYTQGNYSYTELNNVLTKITSFISSNKDSQIAKNIRYYYLNDFENCVVVELDKSNEMEIKEFKSEVVNFSGIVFKQCTREFQNHSLSPGSSIGTPKGTASMGYRATRFNTDGFVTAGHAYNTGDPAYYNNTLIGSCDFSIQGGSVDAAFIS
;
A
#
# COMPACT_ATOMS: atom_id res chain seq x y z
N THR A 1 8.24 -17.56 7.73
CA THR A 1 8.63 -16.14 7.93
C THR A 1 7.87 -15.66 9.15
N ARG A 2 8.62 -15.37 10.24
CA ARG A 2 8.04 -14.83 11.47
C ARG A 2 7.71 -13.37 11.19
N SER A 3 6.44 -12.96 11.22
CA SER A 3 6.10 -11.54 11.17
C SER A 3 6.59 -10.93 12.47
N LEU A 4 7.49 -9.96 12.39
CA LEU A 4 7.92 -9.19 13.56
C LEU A 4 6.70 -8.43 14.09
N SER A 5 6.48 -8.45 15.41
CA SER A 5 5.49 -7.59 16.03
C SER A 5 6.01 -6.15 16.04
N THR A 6 5.12 -5.16 16.09
CA THR A 6 5.53 -3.75 16.18
C THR A 6 6.37 -3.43 17.42
N SER A 7 6.33 -4.27 18.46
CA SER A 7 7.16 -4.18 19.65
C SER A 7 8.62 -4.61 19.44
N ASP A 8 8.96 -5.19 18.28
CA ASP A 8 10.30 -5.72 18.00
C ASP A 8 11.23 -4.65 17.39
N TYR A 9 10.73 -3.46 17.10
CA TYR A 9 11.54 -2.37 16.55
C TYR A 9 12.03 -1.43 17.64
N PRO A 10 13.32 -1.03 17.61
CA PRO A 10 13.86 -0.05 18.55
C PRO A 10 13.18 1.32 18.39
N ASP A 11 13.05 2.08 19.49
CA ASP A 11 12.39 3.40 19.49
C ASP A 11 13.06 4.43 18.58
N TYR A 12 14.34 4.24 18.28
CA TYR A 12 15.08 5.10 17.35
C TYR A 12 14.84 4.75 15.87
N TYR A 13 14.28 3.58 15.56
CA TYR A 13 14.05 3.17 14.16
C TYR A 13 12.80 3.85 13.61
N GLY A 14 12.97 4.66 12.58
CA GLY A 14 11.89 5.43 11.93
C GLY A 14 11.34 4.82 10.63
N GLY A 15 11.87 3.67 10.21
CA GLY A 15 11.55 3.05 8.92
C GLY A 15 12.74 3.08 7.95
N SER A 16 12.58 2.43 6.81
CA SER A 16 13.64 2.38 5.79
C SER A 16 13.08 2.14 4.40
N TYR A 17 13.83 2.58 3.37
CA TYR A 17 13.48 2.34 1.97
C TYR A 17 14.75 2.23 1.11
N ILE A 18 14.59 1.72 -0.11
CA ILE A 18 15.65 1.73 -1.13
C ILE A 18 15.45 2.95 -2.02
N ASN A 19 16.47 3.81 -2.11
CA ASN A 19 16.40 5.00 -2.94
C ASN A 19 16.64 4.69 -4.44
N GLY A 20 16.47 5.71 -5.30
CA GLY A 20 16.65 5.57 -6.75
C GLY A 20 18.04 5.12 -7.21
N ASN A 21 19.05 5.17 -6.33
CA ASN A 21 20.42 4.69 -6.59
C ASN A 21 20.66 3.27 -6.04
N GLY A 22 19.61 2.57 -5.58
CA GLY A 22 19.71 1.23 -5.03
C GLY A 22 20.31 1.16 -3.60
N LYS A 23 20.47 2.31 -2.90
CA LYS A 23 21.01 2.35 -1.54
C LYS A 23 19.89 2.30 -0.51
N LEU A 24 20.14 1.55 0.58
CA LEU A 24 19.24 1.52 1.73
C LEU A 24 19.33 2.85 2.48
N VAL A 25 18.19 3.48 2.69
CA VAL A 25 18.02 4.67 3.54
C VAL A 25 17.30 4.25 4.81
N VAL A 26 17.85 4.61 5.97
CA VAL A 26 17.25 4.31 7.28
C VAL A 26 16.98 5.62 8.02
N PHE A 27 15.73 5.82 8.43
CA PHE A 27 15.37 6.93 9.31
C PHE A 27 15.71 6.60 10.76
N LEU A 28 16.42 7.53 11.41
CA LEU A 28 16.73 7.45 12.84
C LEU A 28 16.05 8.61 13.58
N LYS A 29 15.25 8.28 14.60
CA LYS A 29 14.66 9.24 15.53
C LYS A 29 15.62 9.53 16.68
N GLY A 30 15.76 10.80 17.07
CA GLY A 30 16.59 11.23 18.18
C GLY A 30 18.03 11.55 17.75
N GLU A 31 19.02 11.16 18.57
CA GLU A 31 20.44 11.43 18.35
C GLU A 31 21.01 10.51 17.24
N ILE A 32 21.19 11.07 16.05
CA ILE A 32 21.65 10.31 14.87
C ILE A 32 23.08 9.80 15.06
N GLU A 33 24.03 10.65 15.47
CA GLU A 33 25.46 10.32 15.43
C GLU A 33 25.81 9.16 16.36
N SER A 34 25.29 9.15 17.58
CA SER A 34 25.52 8.06 18.53
C SER A 34 24.85 6.75 18.09
N THR A 35 23.63 6.84 17.57
CA THR A 35 22.89 5.67 17.07
C THR A 35 23.55 5.09 15.84
N LYS A 36 23.94 5.94 14.87
CA LYS A 36 24.69 5.57 13.67
C LYS A 36 26.01 4.87 14.02
N ALA A 37 26.82 5.45 14.93
CA ALA A 37 28.08 4.85 15.37
C ALA A 37 27.85 3.45 15.97
N THR A 38 26.78 3.27 16.74
CA THR A 38 26.42 1.96 17.30
C THR A 38 26.02 0.97 16.22
N LEU A 39 25.21 1.39 15.24
CA LEU A 39 24.79 0.53 14.13
C LEU A 39 25.97 0.13 13.24
N ILE A 40 26.84 1.07 12.87
CA ILE A 40 28.06 0.79 12.08
C ILE A 40 28.94 -0.23 12.80
N ARG A 41 29.09 -0.14 14.12
CA ARG A 41 29.86 -1.11 14.91
C ARG A 41 29.23 -2.50 14.91
N LEU A 42 27.89 -2.61 14.86
CA LEU A 42 27.16 -3.88 14.89
C LEU A 42 27.08 -4.57 13.53
N ILE A 43 26.87 -3.81 12.46
CA ILE A 43 26.60 -4.34 11.11
C ILE A 43 27.71 -4.05 10.10
N GLY A 44 28.74 -3.33 10.49
CA GLY A 44 29.84 -2.88 9.63
C GLY A 44 29.53 -1.60 8.85
N GLU A 45 30.57 -1.03 8.23
CA GLU A 45 30.41 0.07 7.25
C GLU A 45 29.79 -0.51 5.97
N ASN A 46 28.47 -0.42 5.87
CA ASN A 46 27.73 -0.79 4.68
C ASN A 46 27.26 0.49 3.96
N ASP A 47 26.91 0.37 2.68
CA ASP A 47 26.33 1.44 1.85
C ASP A 47 24.92 1.88 2.31
N VAL A 48 24.78 2.13 3.61
CA VAL A 48 23.52 2.56 4.25
C VAL A 48 23.58 4.07 4.48
N ILE A 49 22.53 4.76 4.06
CA ILE A 49 22.34 6.19 4.32
C ILE A 49 21.47 6.31 5.57
N TYR A 50 22.01 6.95 6.61
CA TYR A 50 21.24 7.29 7.80
C TYR A 50 20.75 8.73 7.72
N THR A 51 19.48 8.95 7.99
CA THR A 51 18.84 10.26 7.93
C THR A 51 17.94 10.49 9.13
N GLN A 52 17.70 11.78 9.46
CA GLN A 52 16.85 12.15 10.59
C GLN A 52 15.39 11.79 10.28
N GLY A 53 14.78 11.02 11.19
CA GLY A 53 13.34 10.79 11.25
C GLY A 53 12.72 11.55 12.42
N ASN A 54 11.51 12.06 12.21
CA ASN A 54 10.76 12.73 13.28
C ASN A 54 10.00 11.73 14.17
N TYR A 55 9.65 10.57 13.60
CA TYR A 55 8.80 9.57 14.25
C TYR A 55 9.45 8.20 14.19
N SER A 56 9.25 7.39 15.23
CA SER A 56 9.64 5.99 15.19
C SER A 56 8.64 5.18 14.36
N TYR A 57 9.10 4.08 13.82
CA TYR A 57 8.26 3.13 13.07
C TYR A 57 7.09 2.62 13.93
N THR A 58 7.33 2.40 15.22
CA THR A 58 6.30 1.99 16.19
C THR A 58 5.22 3.07 16.37
N GLU A 59 5.60 4.36 16.48
CA GLU A 59 4.63 5.47 16.55
C GLU A 59 3.75 5.53 15.30
N LEU A 60 4.36 5.43 14.12
CA LEU A 60 3.64 5.46 12.85
C LEU A 60 2.68 4.27 12.70
N ASN A 61 3.11 3.06 13.04
CA ASN A 61 2.23 1.88 13.02
C ASN A 61 1.09 1.94 14.04
N ASN A 62 1.33 2.53 15.20
CA ASN A 62 0.28 2.75 16.19
C ASN A 62 -0.83 3.67 15.65
N VAL A 63 -0.46 4.67 14.84
CA VAL A 63 -1.43 5.53 14.14
C VAL A 63 -2.25 4.71 13.15
N LEU A 64 -1.62 3.88 12.31
CA LEU A 64 -2.33 3.00 11.36
C LEU A 64 -3.29 2.05 12.09
N THR A 65 -2.85 1.48 13.22
CA THR A 65 -3.68 0.59 14.04
C THR A 65 -4.91 1.32 14.60
N LYS A 66 -4.75 2.57 15.07
CA LYS A 66 -5.88 3.38 15.56
C LYS A 66 -6.88 3.68 14.44
N ILE A 67 -6.40 4.07 13.25
CA ILE A 67 -7.27 4.32 12.10
C ILE A 67 -8.02 3.04 11.71
N THR A 68 -7.32 1.91 11.62
CA THR A 68 -7.93 0.60 11.30
C THR A 68 -9.01 0.22 12.31
N SER A 69 -8.72 0.37 13.59
CA SER A 69 -9.65 0.06 14.69
C SER A 69 -10.88 0.97 14.65
N PHE A 70 -10.68 2.27 14.38
CA PHE A 70 -11.78 3.23 14.26
C PHE A 70 -12.71 2.84 13.10
N ILE A 71 -12.17 2.60 11.90
CA ILE A 71 -12.95 2.20 10.71
C ILE A 71 -13.71 0.91 10.98
N SER A 72 -13.07 -0.09 11.61
CA SER A 72 -13.69 -1.37 11.90
C SER A 72 -14.89 -1.25 12.86
N SER A 73 -14.78 -0.36 13.84
CA SER A 73 -15.82 -0.14 14.86
C SER A 73 -16.91 0.85 14.43
N ASN A 74 -16.64 1.70 13.43
CA ASN A 74 -17.51 2.82 13.04
C ASN A 74 -17.79 2.86 11.54
N LYS A 75 -18.02 1.70 10.92
CA LYS A 75 -18.16 1.55 9.45
C LYS A 75 -19.20 2.49 8.81
N ASP A 76 -20.23 2.85 9.54
CA ASP A 76 -21.32 3.70 9.05
C ASP A 76 -21.11 5.18 9.32
N SER A 77 -20.09 5.58 10.09
CA SER A 77 -19.79 6.98 10.36
C SER A 77 -19.35 7.73 9.11
N GLN A 78 -19.63 9.03 9.04
CA GLN A 78 -19.22 9.88 7.92
C GLN A 78 -17.68 9.98 7.85
N ILE A 79 -17.01 10.02 9.00
CA ILE A 79 -15.55 10.06 9.07
C ILE A 79 -14.95 8.80 8.46
N ALA A 80 -15.44 7.61 8.85
CA ALA A 80 -14.95 6.35 8.30
C ALA A 80 -15.17 6.26 6.78
N LYS A 81 -16.32 6.74 6.29
CA LYS A 81 -16.64 6.78 4.85
C LYS A 81 -15.80 7.80 4.08
N ASN A 82 -15.34 8.87 4.75
CA ASN A 82 -14.48 9.89 4.16
C ASN A 82 -13.02 9.43 4.00
N ILE A 83 -12.56 8.43 4.80
CA ILE A 83 -11.22 7.87 4.71
C ILE A 83 -11.17 6.89 3.53
N ARG A 84 -10.40 7.23 2.48
CA ARG A 84 -10.24 6.38 1.29
C ARG A 84 -9.04 5.49 1.36
N TYR A 85 -7.88 6.05 1.73
CA TYR A 85 -6.63 5.33 1.91
C TYR A 85 -5.89 5.86 3.12
N TYR A 86 -5.13 5.00 3.76
CA TYR A 86 -4.15 5.37 4.76
C TYR A 86 -2.98 4.39 4.71
N TYR A 87 -1.80 4.93 4.75
CA TYR A 87 -0.58 4.13 4.62
C TYR A 87 0.63 4.83 5.23
N LEU A 88 1.65 4.04 5.53
CA LEU A 88 2.94 4.53 5.94
C LEU A 88 3.71 4.97 4.70
N ASN A 89 4.21 6.20 4.71
CA ASN A 89 5.08 6.71 3.67
C ASN A 89 6.53 6.62 4.16
N ASP A 90 7.22 5.57 3.75
CA ASP A 90 8.60 5.31 4.14
C ASP A 90 9.58 6.34 3.60
N PHE A 91 9.24 7.08 2.54
CA PHE A 91 10.10 8.12 1.99
C PHE A 91 10.09 9.43 2.79
N GLU A 92 9.01 9.70 3.52
CA GLU A 92 8.78 10.95 4.24
C GLU A 92 8.66 10.75 5.75
N ASN A 93 8.84 9.51 6.24
CA ASN A 93 8.70 9.14 7.66
C ASN A 93 7.38 9.68 8.26
N CYS A 94 6.24 9.42 7.59
CA CYS A 94 4.93 9.90 8.00
C CYS A 94 3.82 8.89 7.68
N VAL A 95 2.63 9.11 8.22
CA VAL A 95 1.40 8.44 7.80
C VAL A 95 0.66 9.35 6.84
N VAL A 96 0.32 8.86 5.66
CA VAL A 96 -0.57 9.56 4.73
C VAL A 96 -2.00 9.10 4.95
N VAL A 97 -2.93 10.03 5.02
CA VAL A 97 -4.38 9.77 5.05
C VAL A 97 -5.01 10.50 3.87
N GLU A 98 -5.55 9.76 2.93
CA GLU A 98 -6.27 10.30 1.79
C GLU A 98 -7.78 10.32 2.10
N LEU A 99 -8.36 11.51 2.08
CA LEU A 99 -9.77 11.74 2.35
C LEU A 99 -10.54 12.04 1.06
N ASP A 100 -11.79 11.62 1.01
CA ASP A 100 -12.70 12.00 -0.08
C ASP A 100 -12.96 13.51 -0.09
N LYS A 101 -13.07 14.10 1.11
CA LYS A 101 -13.12 15.55 1.33
C LYS A 101 -12.04 15.92 2.32
N SER A 102 -11.04 16.69 1.88
CA SER A 102 -9.86 17.06 2.67
C SER A 102 -9.83 18.57 2.99
N ASN A 103 -10.93 19.09 3.53
CA ASN A 103 -11.01 20.47 4.02
C ASN A 103 -10.67 20.54 5.52
N GLU A 104 -10.50 21.77 6.06
CA GLU A 104 -10.11 21.98 7.45
C GLU A 104 -11.10 21.38 8.46
N MET A 105 -12.41 21.40 8.15
CA MET A 105 -13.45 20.85 9.02
C MET A 105 -13.30 19.32 9.14
N GLU A 106 -13.18 18.63 8.02
CA GLU A 106 -13.02 17.18 7.97
C GLU A 106 -11.73 16.73 8.65
N ILE A 107 -10.62 17.46 8.43
CA ILE A 107 -9.34 17.19 9.08
C ILE A 107 -9.44 17.40 10.60
N LYS A 108 -10.12 18.46 11.06
CA LYS A 108 -10.35 18.72 12.48
C LYS A 108 -11.19 17.63 13.13
N GLU A 109 -12.23 17.19 12.45
CA GLU A 109 -13.09 16.10 12.91
C GLU A 109 -12.31 14.78 12.99
N PHE A 110 -11.53 14.45 11.97
CA PHE A 110 -10.64 13.28 12.01
C PHE A 110 -9.68 13.32 13.20
N LYS A 111 -9.05 14.49 13.45
CA LYS A 111 -8.12 14.65 14.57
C LYS A 111 -8.79 14.50 15.93
N SER A 112 -10.04 14.91 16.08
CA SER A 112 -10.78 14.77 17.34
C SER A 112 -11.27 13.35 17.59
N GLU A 113 -11.74 12.65 16.57
CA GLU A 113 -12.48 11.40 16.71
C GLU A 113 -11.61 10.15 16.46
N VAL A 114 -10.59 10.27 15.60
CA VAL A 114 -9.78 9.11 15.20
C VAL A 114 -8.42 9.14 15.89
N VAL A 115 -7.58 10.09 15.52
CA VAL A 115 -6.26 10.28 16.13
C VAL A 115 -5.68 11.65 15.80
N ASN A 116 -5.17 12.34 16.82
CA ASN A 116 -4.41 13.55 16.66
C ASN A 116 -2.91 13.25 16.77
N PHE A 117 -2.24 13.26 15.63
CA PHE A 117 -0.80 12.99 15.55
C PHE A 117 -0.15 13.88 14.50
N SER A 118 0.95 14.55 14.86
CA SER A 118 1.62 15.52 13.98
C SER A 118 2.28 14.92 12.75
N GLY A 119 2.55 13.61 12.77
CA GLY A 119 3.12 12.87 11.63
C GLY A 119 2.08 12.39 10.62
N ILE A 120 0.83 12.89 10.65
CA ILE A 120 -0.17 12.60 9.62
C ILE A 120 -0.15 13.71 8.57
N VAL A 121 -0.01 13.31 7.31
CA VAL A 121 -0.19 14.15 6.13
C VAL A 121 -1.54 13.84 5.49
N PHE A 122 -2.43 14.84 5.48
CA PHE A 122 -3.74 14.69 4.82
C PHE A 122 -3.64 15.08 3.35
N LYS A 123 -4.25 14.26 2.48
CA LYS A 123 -4.34 14.52 1.05
C LYS A 123 -5.78 14.37 0.58
N GLN A 124 -6.16 15.17 -0.42
CA GLN A 124 -7.40 14.95 -1.16
C GLN A 124 -7.24 13.68 -2.00
N CYS A 125 -8.16 12.73 -1.85
CA CYS A 125 -8.21 11.59 -2.76
C CYS A 125 -8.68 12.07 -4.13
N THR A 126 -7.80 12.00 -5.12
CA THR A 126 -8.10 12.35 -6.51
C THR A 126 -8.39 11.12 -7.37
N ARG A 127 -8.27 9.93 -6.78
CA ARG A 127 -8.55 8.68 -7.48
C ARG A 127 -10.06 8.48 -7.53
N GLU A 128 -10.65 8.57 -8.69
CA GLU A 128 -12.02 8.12 -8.90
C GLU A 128 -12.05 6.61 -8.72
N PHE A 129 -12.74 6.15 -7.66
CA PHE A 129 -13.18 4.78 -7.62
C PHE A 129 -14.26 4.61 -8.70
N GLN A 130 -13.88 4.17 -9.85
CA GLN A 130 -14.82 3.47 -10.67
C GLN A 130 -15.16 2.19 -9.93
N ASN A 131 -16.36 2.13 -9.36
CA ASN A 131 -16.97 0.90 -8.87
C ASN A 131 -17.16 -0.02 -10.07
N HIS A 132 -16.11 -0.58 -10.59
CA HIS A 132 -16.23 -1.81 -11.34
C HIS A 132 -16.58 -2.86 -10.30
N SER A 133 -17.85 -3.27 -10.29
CA SER A 133 -18.36 -4.34 -9.43
C SER A 133 -17.77 -5.72 -9.83
N LEU A 134 -16.50 -5.72 -10.20
CA LEU A 134 -15.73 -6.91 -10.52
C LEU A 134 -15.34 -7.56 -9.21
N SER A 135 -15.97 -8.68 -8.93
CA SER A 135 -15.64 -9.54 -7.79
C SER A 135 -14.96 -10.82 -8.30
N PRO A 136 -14.12 -11.45 -7.50
CA PRO A 136 -13.63 -12.79 -7.82
C PRO A 136 -14.79 -13.70 -8.21
N GLY A 137 -14.65 -14.43 -9.31
CA GLY A 137 -15.72 -15.24 -9.92
C GLY A 137 -16.59 -14.53 -10.96
N SER A 138 -16.48 -13.19 -11.11
CA SER A 138 -17.17 -12.48 -12.21
C SER A 138 -16.74 -13.03 -13.57
N SER A 139 -17.71 -13.20 -14.47
CA SER A 139 -17.43 -13.62 -15.86
C SER A 139 -16.83 -12.43 -16.63
N ILE A 140 -15.68 -12.65 -17.24
CA ILE A 140 -14.97 -11.68 -18.08
C ILE A 140 -14.86 -12.21 -19.51
N GLY A 141 -15.06 -11.33 -20.48
CA GLY A 141 -14.92 -11.65 -21.89
C GLY A 141 -13.47 -11.71 -22.34
N THR A 142 -13.15 -12.67 -23.19
CA THR A 142 -11.84 -12.87 -23.81
C THR A 142 -12.02 -13.03 -25.32
N PRO A 143 -11.00 -12.88 -26.15
CA PRO A 143 -11.07 -13.22 -27.56
C PRO A 143 -11.41 -14.69 -27.85
N LYS A 144 -11.19 -15.59 -26.87
CA LYS A 144 -11.46 -17.02 -26.98
C LYS A 144 -12.79 -17.43 -26.34
N GLY A 145 -13.55 -16.48 -25.75
CA GLY A 145 -14.83 -16.76 -25.07
C GLY A 145 -14.95 -16.04 -23.74
N THR A 146 -15.14 -16.77 -22.66
CA THR A 146 -15.24 -16.21 -21.31
C THR A 146 -14.30 -16.90 -20.34
N ALA A 147 -13.86 -16.15 -19.32
CA ALA A 147 -13.10 -16.65 -18.20
C ALA A 147 -13.69 -16.11 -16.90
N SER A 148 -13.25 -16.62 -15.76
CA SER A 148 -13.59 -16.06 -14.45
C SER A 148 -12.47 -15.17 -13.95
N MET A 149 -12.81 -13.99 -13.46
CA MET A 149 -11.87 -13.17 -12.70
C MET A 149 -11.43 -13.92 -11.44
N GLY A 150 -10.14 -14.01 -11.22
CA GLY A 150 -9.56 -14.48 -9.97
C GLY A 150 -9.48 -13.37 -8.93
N TYR A 151 -8.31 -13.15 -8.34
CA TYR A 151 -8.12 -12.12 -7.32
C TYR A 151 -7.30 -10.95 -7.87
N ARG A 152 -7.44 -9.81 -7.20
CA ARG A 152 -6.57 -8.66 -7.43
C ARG A 152 -5.11 -9.07 -7.19
N ALA A 153 -4.23 -8.60 -8.04
CA ALA A 153 -2.79 -8.81 -7.96
C ALA A 153 -2.05 -7.55 -8.42
N THR A 154 -0.80 -7.45 -8.03
CA THR A 154 0.11 -6.41 -8.52
C THR A 154 1.32 -7.07 -9.16
N ARG A 155 1.67 -6.64 -10.36
CA ARG A 155 2.83 -7.11 -11.11
C ARG A 155 3.66 -5.91 -11.57
N PHE A 156 4.93 -5.82 -11.14
CA PHE A 156 5.84 -4.70 -11.46
C PHE A 156 5.21 -3.32 -11.24
N ASN A 157 4.59 -3.10 -10.05
CA ASN A 157 3.87 -1.89 -9.67
C ASN A 157 2.63 -1.56 -10.51
N THR A 158 2.15 -2.47 -11.33
CA THR A 158 0.90 -2.35 -12.07
C THR A 158 -0.17 -3.17 -11.38
N ASP A 159 -1.27 -2.53 -10.99
CA ASP A 159 -2.43 -3.19 -10.42
C ASP A 159 -3.25 -3.88 -11.51
N GLY A 160 -3.80 -5.04 -11.16
CA GLY A 160 -4.60 -5.83 -12.07
C GLY A 160 -5.25 -7.01 -11.35
N PHE A 161 -5.56 -8.04 -12.08
CA PHE A 161 -6.10 -9.28 -11.53
C PHE A 161 -5.55 -10.51 -12.25
N VAL A 162 -5.62 -11.66 -11.59
CA VAL A 162 -5.25 -12.94 -12.19
C VAL A 162 -6.48 -13.66 -12.71
N THR A 163 -6.29 -14.44 -13.76
CA THR A 163 -7.30 -15.32 -14.37
C THR A 163 -6.61 -16.56 -14.98
N ALA A 164 -7.36 -17.43 -15.66
CA ALA A 164 -6.81 -18.61 -16.30
C ALA A 164 -5.94 -18.25 -17.53
N GLY A 165 -4.76 -18.82 -17.62
CA GLY A 165 -3.80 -18.57 -18.71
C GLY A 165 -4.30 -19.04 -20.06
N HIS A 166 -4.96 -20.21 -20.12
CA HIS A 166 -5.50 -20.74 -21.38
C HIS A 166 -6.56 -19.82 -22.03
N ALA A 167 -7.18 -18.93 -21.27
CA ALA A 167 -8.21 -18.01 -21.76
C ALA A 167 -7.63 -16.78 -22.51
N TYR A 168 -6.34 -16.51 -22.36
CA TYR A 168 -5.70 -15.31 -22.90
C TYR A 168 -4.36 -15.62 -23.55
N ASN A 169 -4.00 -14.83 -24.58
CA ASN A 169 -2.63 -14.64 -25.00
C ASN A 169 -2.16 -13.27 -24.48
N THR A 170 -0.85 -13.08 -24.33
CA THR A 170 -0.30 -11.76 -24.02
C THR A 170 -0.70 -10.74 -25.10
N GLY A 171 -1.24 -9.61 -24.67
CA GLY A 171 -1.80 -8.57 -25.53
C GLY A 171 -3.31 -8.67 -25.78
N ASP A 172 -3.96 -9.77 -25.40
CA ASP A 172 -5.41 -9.93 -25.58
C ASP A 172 -6.20 -8.95 -24.68
N PRO A 173 -7.26 -8.30 -25.20
CA PRO A 173 -8.12 -7.42 -24.42
C PRO A 173 -9.05 -8.22 -23.50
N ALA A 174 -9.32 -7.68 -22.32
CA ALA A 174 -10.30 -8.22 -21.38
C ALA A 174 -11.52 -7.31 -21.28
N TYR A 175 -12.72 -7.90 -21.24
CA TYR A 175 -13.99 -7.18 -21.23
C TYR A 175 -14.86 -7.61 -20.05
N TYR A 176 -15.61 -6.65 -19.50
CA TYR A 176 -16.68 -6.91 -18.57
C TYR A 176 -17.93 -6.16 -19.01
N ASN A 177 -19.04 -6.86 -19.16
CA ASN A 177 -20.28 -6.29 -19.71
C ASN A 177 -20.04 -5.48 -21.01
N ASN A 178 -19.26 -6.01 -21.93
CA ASN A 178 -18.84 -5.39 -23.20
C ASN A 178 -17.98 -4.12 -23.05
N THR A 179 -17.54 -3.78 -21.85
CA THR A 179 -16.62 -2.67 -21.61
C THR A 179 -15.21 -3.21 -21.49
N LEU A 180 -14.25 -2.59 -22.19
CA LEU A 180 -12.83 -2.93 -22.03
C LEU A 180 -12.39 -2.57 -20.62
N ILE A 181 -11.83 -3.55 -19.90
CA ILE A 181 -11.39 -3.40 -18.51
C ILE A 181 -9.87 -3.56 -18.34
N GLY A 182 -9.17 -3.92 -19.40
CA GLY A 182 -7.73 -4.08 -19.39
C GLY A 182 -7.21 -4.96 -20.52
N SER A 183 -5.94 -5.30 -20.46
CA SER A 183 -5.27 -6.19 -21.41
C SER A 183 -4.42 -7.24 -20.68
N CYS A 184 -4.17 -8.36 -21.33
CA CYS A 184 -3.32 -9.41 -20.79
C CYS A 184 -1.85 -9.04 -20.93
N ASP A 185 -1.18 -8.69 -19.83
CA ASP A 185 0.25 -8.39 -19.81
C ASP A 185 1.12 -9.63 -19.82
N PHE A 186 0.61 -10.71 -19.28
CA PHE A 186 1.34 -11.95 -19.14
C PHE A 186 0.38 -13.12 -19.09
N SER A 187 0.69 -14.16 -19.87
CA SER A 187 -0.04 -15.43 -19.82
C SER A 187 0.95 -16.59 -19.85
N ILE A 188 0.68 -17.59 -19.03
CA ILE A 188 1.40 -18.86 -19.01
C ILE A 188 0.40 -20.00 -18.96
N GLN A 189 0.61 -20.97 -19.85
CA GLN A 189 -0.13 -22.21 -19.90
C GLN A 189 0.87 -23.35 -20.11
N GLY A 190 1.10 -24.14 -19.07
CA GLY A 190 1.99 -25.29 -19.17
C GLY A 190 2.53 -25.75 -17.82
N GLY A 191 2.95 -27.00 -17.75
CA GLY A 191 3.40 -27.63 -16.50
C GLY A 191 2.30 -27.60 -15.43
N SER A 192 2.60 -27.07 -14.28
CA SER A 192 1.68 -26.95 -13.14
C SER A 192 1.02 -25.56 -13.03
N VAL A 193 1.23 -24.68 -14.02
CA VAL A 193 0.74 -23.30 -13.97
C VAL A 193 -0.16 -23.02 -15.17
N ASP A 194 -1.34 -22.46 -14.89
CA ASP A 194 -2.32 -21.95 -15.85
C ASP A 194 -2.84 -20.61 -15.34
N ALA A 195 -2.14 -19.52 -15.68
CA ALA A 195 -2.44 -18.20 -15.15
C ALA A 195 -2.17 -17.08 -16.16
N ALA A 196 -3.01 -16.05 -16.14
CA ALA A 196 -2.80 -14.79 -16.84
C ALA A 196 -2.95 -13.61 -15.87
N PHE A 197 -2.24 -12.53 -16.14
CA PHE A 197 -2.35 -11.26 -15.43
C PHE A 197 -2.91 -10.22 -16.39
N ILE A 198 -4.01 -9.59 -15.98
CA ILE A 198 -4.73 -8.55 -16.72
C ILE A 198 -4.52 -7.23 -15.97
N SER A 199 -4.01 -6.20 -16.66
CA SER A 199 -3.83 -4.85 -16.12
C SER A 199 -4.72 -3.83 -16.81
#